data_806b71479fc5b7f7744d6899d0cd5cc9
#
_entry.id   806b71479fc5b7f7744d6899d0cd5cc9
#
_cell.length_a   1.000
_cell.length_b   1.000
_cell.length_c   1.000
_cell.angle_alpha   90.00
_cell.angle_beta   90.00
_cell.angle_gamma   90.00
#
_symmetry.space_group_name_H-M   'P 1'
#
loop_
_entity.id
_entity.type
_entity.pdbx_description
1 polymer ?
#
loop_
_entity_poly.entity_id
_entity_poly.type
_entity_poly.pdbx_seq_one_letter_code
_entity_poly.pdbx_strand_id
1 'polypeptide(L)'
;MELFHKILNTAVEGGASDVHIKPDAPVVYRISSQLVETEMSQQPDSQWLGNVIDNIVPEQFKPKLDEDREIDFSYNVPGIGRFRTNCYQHLGKWCLAMRHVVAEVPKIDSLGLPEIIKSIAEEHRGIVLVAGTTGCGKSTTLAGMIDHINSTQKRHIITIEDPVEYVFKDKQSIIEQREVGLDTPSY
;
A
#
# COMPACT_ATOMS: atom_id res chain seq x y z
N MET A 1 -17.38 -10.60 4.69
CA MET A 1 -16.54 -9.80 3.77
C MET A 1 -17.27 -8.58 3.18
N GLU A 2 -18.56 -8.65 2.85
CA GLU A 2 -19.30 -7.53 2.23
C GLU A 2 -19.23 -6.23 3.06
N LEU A 3 -19.55 -6.29 4.36
CA LEU A 3 -19.45 -5.14 5.26
C LEU A 3 -18.02 -4.58 5.31
N PHE A 4 -17.00 -5.45 5.35
CA PHE A 4 -15.61 -5.02 5.37
C PHE A 4 -15.23 -4.24 4.10
N HIS A 5 -15.58 -4.77 2.92
CA HIS A 5 -15.35 -4.07 1.66
C HIS A 5 -16.14 -2.76 1.57
N LYS A 6 -17.36 -2.71 2.11
CA LYS A 6 -18.14 -1.46 2.20
C LYS A 6 -17.44 -0.41 3.05
N ILE A 7 -16.86 -0.80 4.22
CA ILE A 7 -16.05 0.10 5.06
C ILE A 7 -14.89 0.68 4.26
N LEU A 8 -14.14 -0.17 3.56
CA LEU A 8 -12.99 0.27 2.76
C LEU A 8 -13.41 1.18 1.59
N ASN A 9 -14.50 0.85 0.90
CA ASN A 9 -15.01 1.67 -0.19
C ASN A 9 -15.43 3.06 0.30
N THR A 10 -16.17 3.11 1.40
CA THR A 10 -16.59 4.39 2.02
C THR A 10 -15.38 5.23 2.43
N ALA A 11 -14.32 4.60 2.96
CA ALA A 11 -13.08 5.28 3.30
C ALA A 11 -12.42 5.91 2.06
N VAL A 12 -12.31 5.16 0.97
CA VAL A 12 -11.70 5.64 -0.29
C VAL A 12 -12.52 6.76 -0.90
N GLU A 13 -13.85 6.61 -1.00
CA GLU A 13 -14.75 7.65 -1.51
C GLU A 13 -14.70 8.93 -0.65
N GLY A 14 -14.53 8.78 0.67
CA GLY A 14 -14.37 9.88 1.62
C GLY A 14 -12.98 10.50 1.67
N GLY A 15 -12.03 10.03 0.85
CA GLY A 15 -10.65 10.53 0.81
C GLY A 15 -9.84 10.21 2.06
N ALA A 16 -10.17 9.12 2.75
CA ALA A 16 -9.41 8.67 3.92
C ALA A 16 -8.04 8.12 3.53
N SER A 17 -7.01 8.52 4.25
CA SER A 17 -5.66 7.96 4.12
C SER A 17 -5.50 6.65 4.89
N ASP A 18 -6.15 6.52 6.04
CA ASP A 18 -6.05 5.34 6.90
C ASP A 18 -7.42 4.93 7.43
N VAL A 19 -7.58 3.63 7.66
CA VAL A 19 -8.74 2.97 8.28
C VAL A 19 -8.27 2.20 9.50
N HIS A 20 -8.86 2.46 10.65
CA HIS A 20 -8.56 1.75 11.89
C HIS A 20 -9.80 0.99 12.35
N ILE A 21 -9.66 -0.31 12.57
CA ILE A 21 -10.72 -1.20 13.02
C ILE A 21 -10.28 -1.90 14.30
N LYS A 22 -11.04 -1.67 15.37
CA LYS A 22 -10.88 -2.35 16.65
C LYS A 22 -12.20 -3.00 17.05
N PRO A 23 -12.17 -4.16 17.72
CA PRO A 23 -13.40 -4.75 18.24
C PRO A 23 -14.07 -3.85 19.27
N ASP A 24 -15.40 -3.88 19.29
CA ASP A 24 -16.25 -3.20 20.24
C ASP A 24 -16.04 -1.66 20.25
N ALA A 25 -15.64 -1.11 19.11
CA ALA A 25 -15.41 0.32 18.93
C ALA A 25 -15.84 0.77 17.52
N PRO A 26 -16.16 2.06 17.32
CA PRO A 26 -16.38 2.59 15.98
C PRO A 26 -15.18 2.40 15.08
N VAL A 27 -15.42 2.17 13.79
CA VAL A 27 -14.38 2.27 12.79
C VAL A 27 -13.94 3.73 12.68
N VAL A 28 -12.65 3.97 12.64
CA VAL A 28 -12.08 5.32 12.57
C VAL A 28 -11.37 5.52 11.25
N TYR A 29 -11.69 6.58 10.55
CA TYR A 29 -10.99 7.02 9.35
C TYR A 29 -10.03 8.16 9.68
N ARG A 30 -8.91 8.22 8.96
CA ARG A 30 -8.06 9.41 8.94
C ARG A 30 -8.34 10.18 7.65
N ILE A 31 -8.93 11.36 7.79
CA ILE A 31 -9.26 12.25 6.66
C ILE A 31 -8.56 13.60 6.92
N SER A 32 -7.76 14.06 5.98
CA SER A 32 -6.99 15.33 6.12
C SER A 32 -6.24 15.43 7.46
N SER A 33 -5.57 14.33 7.85
CA SER A 33 -4.81 14.18 9.11
C SER A 33 -5.65 14.15 10.40
N GLN A 34 -6.97 14.25 10.31
CA GLN A 34 -7.87 14.16 11.45
C GLN A 34 -8.49 12.75 11.57
N LEU A 35 -8.70 12.30 12.80
CA LEU A 35 -9.40 11.04 13.07
C LEU A 35 -10.90 11.31 13.17
N VAL A 36 -11.68 10.60 12.35
CA VAL A 36 -13.14 10.72 12.26
C VAL A 36 -13.77 9.37 12.55
N GLU A 37 -14.61 9.30 13.56
CA GLU A 37 -15.37 8.09 13.87
C GLU A 37 -16.53 7.92 12.88
N THR A 38 -16.79 6.68 12.48
CA THR A 38 -17.93 6.36 11.62
C THR A 38 -19.18 6.10 12.43
N GLU A 39 -20.32 6.59 11.93
CA GLU A 39 -21.63 6.20 12.44
C GLU A 39 -22.06 4.88 11.80
N MET A 40 -21.88 3.78 12.52
CA MET A 40 -22.32 2.46 12.10
C MET A 40 -23.43 1.96 13.01
N SER A 41 -24.44 1.31 12.43
CA SER A 41 -25.54 0.70 13.18
C SER A 41 -25.09 -0.46 14.08
N GLN A 42 -23.99 -1.11 13.70
CA GLN A 42 -23.37 -2.20 14.46
C GLN A 42 -21.86 -2.04 14.41
N GLN A 43 -21.23 -2.03 15.58
CA GLN A 43 -19.79 -1.97 15.70
C GLN A 43 -19.17 -3.35 15.42
N PRO A 44 -17.94 -3.40 14.84
CA PRO A 44 -17.19 -4.64 14.69
C PRO A 44 -16.99 -5.33 16.04
N ASP A 45 -17.33 -6.59 16.16
CA ASP A 45 -16.98 -7.42 17.31
C ASP A 45 -15.72 -8.27 17.03
N SER A 46 -15.21 -8.93 18.09
CA SER A 46 -13.99 -9.75 17.97
C SER A 46 -14.17 -10.94 17.03
N GLN A 47 -15.37 -11.54 16.96
CA GLN A 47 -15.63 -12.67 16.09
C GLN A 47 -15.67 -12.26 14.62
N TRP A 48 -16.37 -11.18 14.31
CA TRP A 48 -16.42 -10.62 12.97
C TRP A 48 -15.02 -10.24 12.47
N LEU A 49 -14.23 -9.54 13.31
CA LEU A 49 -12.89 -9.12 12.94
C LEU A 49 -11.93 -10.29 12.78
N GLY A 50 -12.03 -11.32 13.63
CA GLY A 50 -11.30 -12.57 13.46
C GLY A 50 -11.59 -13.22 12.10
N ASN A 51 -12.87 -13.34 11.73
CA ASN A 51 -13.28 -13.86 10.43
C ASN A 51 -12.75 -13.00 9.25
N VAL A 52 -12.70 -11.69 9.40
CA VAL A 52 -12.10 -10.81 8.39
C VAL A 52 -10.62 -11.13 8.24
N ILE A 53 -9.86 -11.17 9.34
CA ILE A 53 -8.42 -11.44 9.37
C ILE A 53 -8.10 -12.80 8.74
N ASP A 54 -8.84 -13.84 9.09
CA ASP A 54 -8.69 -15.20 8.52
C ASP A 54 -8.82 -15.22 6.99
N ASN A 55 -9.64 -14.31 6.43
CA ASN A 55 -9.88 -14.22 5.00
C ASN A 55 -8.88 -13.32 4.27
N ILE A 56 -8.31 -12.30 4.92
CA ILE A 56 -7.44 -11.33 4.25
C ILE A 56 -5.95 -11.60 4.43
N VAL A 57 -5.56 -12.26 5.54
CA VAL A 57 -4.15 -12.61 5.78
C VAL A 57 -3.74 -13.75 4.85
N PRO A 58 -2.71 -13.56 4.02
CA PRO A 58 -2.20 -14.63 3.16
C PRO A 58 -1.75 -15.85 3.97
N GLU A 59 -2.02 -17.06 3.46
CA GLU A 59 -1.75 -18.33 4.16
C GLU A 59 -0.31 -18.45 4.67
N GLN A 60 0.66 -17.96 3.88
CA GLN A 60 2.07 -17.98 4.24
C GLN A 60 2.43 -17.11 5.45
N PHE A 61 1.59 -16.14 5.79
CA PHE A 61 1.81 -15.24 6.93
C PHE A 61 1.06 -15.67 8.19
N LYS A 62 0.12 -16.60 8.11
CA LYS A 62 -0.65 -17.06 9.27
C LYS A 62 0.23 -17.64 10.40
N PRO A 63 1.24 -18.48 10.12
CA PRO A 63 2.12 -18.98 11.18
C PRO A 63 2.89 -17.84 11.89
N LYS A 64 3.34 -16.86 11.13
CA LYS A 64 4.04 -15.69 11.67
C LYS A 64 3.10 -14.80 12.48
N LEU A 65 1.87 -14.62 12.04
CA LEU A 65 0.86 -13.87 12.77
C LEU A 65 0.58 -14.48 14.15
N ASP A 66 0.52 -15.81 14.24
CA ASP A 66 0.32 -16.52 15.51
C ASP A 66 1.52 -16.40 16.45
N GLU A 67 2.74 -16.36 15.92
CA GLU A 67 3.99 -16.23 16.69
C GLU A 67 4.22 -14.79 17.15
N ASP A 68 4.28 -13.84 16.20
CA ASP A 68 4.67 -12.45 16.43
C ASP A 68 3.50 -11.59 16.93
N ARG A 69 2.25 -12.04 16.73
CA ARG A 69 1.01 -11.30 17.03
C ARG A 69 0.88 -9.98 16.29
N GLU A 70 1.61 -9.85 15.21
CA GLU A 70 1.63 -8.70 14.32
C GLU A 70 2.13 -9.13 12.94
N ILE A 71 1.51 -8.56 11.89
CA ILE A 71 1.94 -8.78 10.51
C ILE A 71 1.58 -7.58 9.63
N ASP A 72 2.52 -7.16 8.80
CA ASP A 72 2.29 -6.21 7.70
C ASP A 72 2.15 -6.97 6.38
N PHE A 73 1.15 -6.61 5.58
CA PHE A 73 0.94 -7.16 4.25
C PHE A 73 0.12 -6.22 3.38
N SER A 74 0.13 -6.45 2.07
CA SER A 74 -0.73 -5.72 1.14
C SER A 74 -2.06 -6.46 0.93
N TYR A 75 -3.15 -5.74 1.03
CA TYR A 75 -4.49 -6.23 0.71
C TYR A 75 -5.08 -5.45 -0.46
N ASN A 76 -5.37 -6.13 -1.56
CA ASN A 76 -5.95 -5.53 -2.76
C ASN A 76 -7.42 -5.91 -2.91
N VAL A 77 -8.29 -4.90 -3.01
CA VAL A 77 -9.72 -5.08 -3.25
C VAL A 77 -10.06 -4.60 -4.65
N PRO A 78 -10.42 -5.51 -5.59
CA PRO A 78 -10.77 -5.12 -6.95
C PRO A 78 -11.87 -4.05 -6.97
N GLY A 79 -11.65 -2.97 -7.71
CA GLY A 79 -12.59 -1.86 -7.84
C GLY A 79 -12.60 -0.85 -6.68
N ILE A 80 -11.91 -1.13 -5.57
CA ILE A 80 -11.82 -0.23 -4.42
C ILE A 80 -10.41 0.35 -4.28
N GLY A 81 -9.39 -0.50 -4.22
CA GLY A 81 -8.02 -0.05 -4.09
C GLY A 81 -7.11 -1.04 -3.37
N ARG A 82 -5.85 -0.64 -3.20
CA ARG A 82 -4.83 -1.37 -2.47
C ARG A 82 -4.61 -0.76 -1.10
N PHE A 83 -4.42 -1.60 -0.10
CA PHE A 83 -4.20 -1.18 1.27
C PHE A 83 -2.94 -1.85 1.82
N ARG A 84 -2.01 -1.05 2.36
CA ARG A 84 -1.02 -1.58 3.29
C ARG A 84 -1.72 -1.85 4.60
N THR A 85 -1.72 -3.09 5.03
CA THR A 85 -2.48 -3.57 6.18
C THR A 85 -1.52 -4.05 7.26
N ASN A 86 -1.64 -3.48 8.44
CA ASN A 86 -1.05 -4.00 9.67
C ASN A 86 -2.15 -4.67 10.49
N CYS A 87 -1.99 -5.96 10.73
CA CYS A 87 -2.82 -6.74 11.64
C CYS A 87 -2.03 -6.98 12.92
N TYR A 88 -2.56 -6.59 14.07
CA TYR A 88 -1.86 -6.67 15.36
C TYR A 88 -2.79 -6.95 16.52
N GLN A 89 -2.24 -7.42 17.64
CA GLN A 89 -2.99 -7.60 18.87
C GLN A 89 -2.88 -6.37 19.77
N HIS A 90 -4.05 -5.96 20.31
CA HIS A 90 -4.17 -4.96 21.35
C HIS A 90 -5.05 -5.49 22.47
N LEU A 91 -4.53 -5.57 23.69
CA LEU A 91 -5.22 -6.12 24.88
C LEU A 91 -5.82 -7.52 24.62
N GLY A 92 -5.08 -8.38 23.90
CA GLY A 92 -5.51 -9.73 23.55
C GLY A 92 -6.55 -9.84 22.44
N LYS A 93 -6.94 -8.72 21.81
CA LYS A 93 -7.88 -8.68 20.69
C LYS A 93 -7.17 -8.26 19.41
N TRP A 94 -7.55 -8.84 18.29
CA TRP A 94 -7.04 -8.46 16.98
C TRP A 94 -7.56 -7.09 16.55
N CYS A 95 -6.70 -6.32 15.90
CA CYS A 95 -6.99 -5.00 15.34
C CYS A 95 -6.41 -4.90 13.93
N LEU A 96 -6.97 -4.02 13.10
CA LEU A 96 -6.47 -3.68 11.78
C LEU A 96 -6.19 -2.19 11.69
N ALA A 97 -5.01 -1.85 11.17
CA ALA A 97 -4.68 -0.52 10.69
C ALA A 97 -4.36 -0.63 9.21
N MET A 98 -5.12 0.06 8.37
CA MET A 98 -5.01 -0.07 6.92
C MET A 98 -4.77 1.30 6.30
N ARG A 99 -3.70 1.44 5.53
CA ARG A 99 -3.40 2.64 4.77
C ARG A 99 -3.79 2.46 3.31
N HIS A 100 -4.62 3.35 2.81
CA HIS A 100 -4.95 3.37 1.39
C HIS A 100 -3.73 3.81 0.58
N VAL A 101 -3.31 2.95 -0.33
CA VAL A 101 -2.21 3.20 -1.27
C VAL A 101 -2.82 3.81 -2.53
N VAL A 102 -2.63 5.11 -2.71
CA VAL A 102 -3.12 5.81 -3.91
C VAL A 102 -2.32 5.35 -5.11
N ALA A 103 -2.99 4.68 -6.04
CA ALA A 103 -2.35 3.97 -7.14
C ALA A 103 -1.97 4.85 -8.35
N GLU A 104 -2.11 6.18 -8.27
CA GLU A 104 -1.77 7.04 -9.40
C GLU A 104 -0.27 7.32 -9.41
N VAL A 105 0.41 6.74 -10.40
CA VAL A 105 1.85 6.96 -10.60
C VAL A 105 2.07 8.40 -11.03
N PRO A 106 2.88 9.20 -10.29
CA PRO A 106 3.11 10.59 -10.63
C PRO A 106 3.93 10.70 -11.92
N LYS A 107 3.56 11.65 -12.77
CA LYS A 107 4.40 12.00 -13.92
C LYS A 107 5.62 12.77 -13.44
N ILE A 108 6.82 12.43 -13.95
CA ILE A 108 8.06 13.08 -13.56
C ILE A 108 8.01 14.61 -13.74
N ASP A 109 7.31 15.07 -14.79
CA ASP A 109 7.14 16.51 -15.09
C ASP A 109 6.32 17.27 -14.03
N SER A 110 5.43 16.58 -13.33
CA SER A 110 4.59 17.18 -12.28
C SER A 110 5.29 17.30 -10.93
N LEU A 111 6.47 16.68 -10.77
CA LEU A 111 7.18 16.61 -9.49
C LEU A 111 8.07 17.82 -9.22
N GLY A 112 8.23 18.73 -10.18
CA GLY A 112 9.12 19.90 -10.03
C GLY A 112 10.60 19.53 -9.89
N LEU A 113 11.01 18.35 -10.37
CA LEU A 113 12.39 17.89 -10.32
C LEU A 113 13.23 18.54 -11.42
N PRO A 114 14.55 18.71 -11.22
CA PRO A 114 15.45 19.15 -12.26
C PRO A 114 15.41 18.24 -13.50
N GLU A 115 15.48 18.81 -14.71
CA GLU A 115 15.44 18.06 -15.98
C GLU A 115 16.50 16.95 -16.07
N ILE A 116 17.65 17.11 -15.40
CA ILE A 116 18.73 16.12 -15.36
C ILE A 116 18.25 14.76 -14.83
N ILE A 117 17.18 14.72 -14.02
CA ILE A 117 16.63 13.46 -13.47
C ILE A 117 16.09 12.55 -14.58
N LYS A 118 15.53 13.12 -15.67
CA LYS A 118 15.10 12.34 -16.84
C LYS A 118 16.31 11.72 -17.53
N SER A 119 17.36 12.50 -17.76
CA SER A 119 18.60 11.99 -18.37
C SER A 119 19.24 10.88 -17.53
N ILE A 120 19.22 11.02 -16.19
CA ILE A 120 19.70 9.99 -15.28
C ILE A 120 18.83 8.73 -15.38
N ALA A 121 17.50 8.86 -15.49
CA ALA A 121 16.59 7.72 -15.64
C ALA A 121 16.80 6.98 -16.97
N GLU A 122 17.27 7.65 -18.01
CA GLU A 122 17.51 7.08 -19.34
C GLU A 122 18.84 6.34 -19.48
N GLU A 123 19.74 6.47 -18.50
CA GLU A 123 21.05 5.83 -18.54
C GLU A 123 20.95 4.29 -18.61
N HIS A 124 21.85 3.71 -19.41
CA HIS A 124 21.85 2.26 -19.66
C HIS A 124 22.63 1.46 -18.62
N ARG A 125 23.51 2.10 -17.87
CA ARG A 125 24.47 1.45 -16.96
C ARG A 125 24.71 2.35 -15.77
N GLY A 126 24.99 1.72 -14.63
CA GLY A 126 25.34 2.42 -13.40
C GLY A 126 24.38 2.08 -12.27
N ILE A 127 24.51 2.81 -11.19
CA ILE A 127 23.63 2.75 -10.03
C ILE A 127 23.17 4.17 -9.69
N VAL A 128 21.91 4.31 -9.37
CA VAL A 128 21.33 5.58 -8.90
C VAL A 128 20.85 5.37 -7.47
N LEU A 129 21.31 6.20 -6.54
CA LEU A 129 20.89 6.16 -5.14
C LEU A 129 20.01 7.37 -4.84
N VAL A 130 18.79 7.10 -4.36
CA VAL A 130 17.87 8.13 -3.89
C VAL A 130 17.80 8.05 -2.38
N ALA A 131 18.39 9.04 -1.69
CA ALA A 131 18.51 9.07 -0.24
C ALA A 131 17.80 10.28 0.36
N GLY A 132 17.30 10.12 1.59
CA GLY A 132 16.62 11.19 2.34
C GLY A 132 15.79 10.62 3.48
N THR A 133 15.22 11.49 4.30
CA THR A 133 14.35 11.13 5.42
C THR A 133 13.03 10.53 4.93
N THR A 134 12.29 9.88 5.82
CA THR A 134 10.93 9.38 5.52
C THR A 134 10.02 10.55 5.11
N GLY A 135 9.22 10.34 4.08
CA GLY A 135 8.27 11.35 3.58
C GLY A 135 8.87 12.46 2.69
N CYS A 136 10.19 12.43 2.39
CA CYS A 136 10.81 13.43 1.52
C CYS A 136 10.62 13.22 0.01
N GLY A 137 9.85 12.20 -0.41
CA GLY A 137 9.52 11.97 -1.81
C GLY A 137 10.42 10.97 -2.57
N LYS A 138 11.22 10.13 -1.86
CA LYS A 138 12.10 9.12 -2.51
C LYS A 138 11.33 8.18 -3.45
N SER A 139 10.32 7.50 -2.91
CA SER A 139 9.48 6.56 -3.68
C SER A 139 8.73 7.26 -4.80
N THR A 140 8.25 8.47 -4.54
CA THR A 140 7.57 9.32 -5.55
C THR A 140 8.51 9.67 -6.70
N THR A 141 9.76 10.03 -6.39
CA THR A 141 10.80 10.33 -7.39
C THR A 141 11.12 9.07 -8.23
N LEU A 142 11.37 7.94 -7.56
CA LEU A 142 11.62 6.66 -8.24
C LEU A 142 10.43 6.25 -9.11
N ALA A 143 9.21 6.39 -8.61
CA ALA A 143 8.00 6.09 -9.39
C ALA A 143 7.89 6.98 -10.64
N GLY A 144 8.17 8.27 -10.53
CA GLY A 144 8.21 9.19 -11.67
C GLY A 144 9.29 8.82 -12.69
N MET A 145 10.48 8.41 -12.23
CA MET A 145 11.55 7.94 -13.11
C MET A 145 11.17 6.65 -13.84
N ILE A 146 10.61 5.67 -13.12
CA ILE A 146 10.14 4.40 -13.71
C ILE A 146 9.03 4.66 -14.73
N ASP A 147 8.05 5.52 -14.41
CA ASP A 147 6.98 5.86 -15.35
C ASP A 147 7.51 6.59 -16.60
N HIS A 148 8.52 7.43 -16.45
CA HIS A 148 9.20 8.08 -17.58
C HIS A 148 9.85 7.02 -18.50
N ILE A 149 10.63 6.09 -17.96
CA ILE A 149 11.23 4.99 -18.72
C ILE A 149 10.14 4.16 -19.42
N ASN A 150 9.11 3.77 -18.66
CA ASN A 150 7.97 2.99 -19.15
C ASN A 150 7.22 3.67 -20.30
N SER A 151 7.16 4.99 -20.28
CA SER A 151 6.47 5.79 -21.29
C SER A 151 7.30 6.08 -22.54
N THR A 152 8.64 6.05 -22.44
CA THR A 152 9.55 6.52 -23.48
C THR A 152 10.47 5.43 -24.05
N GLN A 153 10.67 4.33 -23.33
CA GLN A 153 11.65 3.30 -23.69
C GLN A 153 11.03 1.89 -23.69
N LYS A 154 11.63 1.00 -24.48
CA LYS A 154 11.27 -0.42 -24.51
C LYS A 154 12.24 -1.20 -23.63
N ARG A 155 11.89 -1.36 -22.35
CA ARG A 155 12.70 -2.03 -21.32
C ARG A 155 11.94 -3.15 -20.64
N HIS A 156 12.67 -4.04 -20.01
CA HIS A 156 12.13 -4.92 -18.98
C HIS A 156 12.58 -4.34 -17.64
N ILE A 157 11.63 -3.90 -16.83
CA ILE A 157 11.84 -3.23 -15.54
C ILE A 157 11.38 -4.18 -14.44
N ILE A 158 12.25 -4.44 -13.49
CA ILE A 158 11.92 -5.24 -12.31
C ILE A 158 12.06 -4.34 -11.09
N THR A 159 11.03 -4.30 -10.25
CA THR A 159 11.12 -3.68 -8.93
C THR A 159 11.07 -4.74 -7.84
N ILE A 160 11.76 -4.48 -6.72
CA ILE A 160 11.64 -5.25 -5.49
C ILE A 160 11.35 -4.23 -4.38
N GLU A 161 10.19 -4.35 -3.75
CA GLU A 161 9.62 -3.33 -2.88
C GLU A 161 9.12 -3.93 -1.56
N ASP A 162 9.12 -3.13 -0.48
CA ASP A 162 8.64 -3.56 0.84
C ASP A 162 7.85 -2.42 1.53
N PRO A 163 6.53 -2.37 1.31
CA PRO A 163 5.73 -2.99 0.25
C PRO A 163 5.69 -2.16 -1.05
N VAL A 164 5.00 -2.66 -2.08
CA VAL A 164 4.72 -1.90 -3.31
C VAL A 164 3.87 -0.66 -2.99
N GLU A 165 4.40 0.54 -3.29
CA GLU A 165 3.71 1.82 -3.05
C GLU A 165 2.90 2.32 -4.27
N TYR A 166 3.40 2.11 -5.48
CA TYR A 166 2.75 2.51 -6.73
C TYR A 166 2.57 1.31 -7.65
N VAL A 167 1.40 1.17 -8.26
CA VAL A 167 1.15 0.08 -9.21
C VAL A 167 1.27 0.61 -10.63
N PHE A 168 2.24 0.09 -11.38
CA PHE A 168 2.46 0.47 -12.77
C PHE A 168 1.60 -0.37 -13.72
N LYS A 169 1.24 0.25 -14.84
CA LYS A 169 0.69 -0.45 -16.01
C LYS A 169 1.74 -0.43 -17.10
N ASP A 170 1.92 -1.54 -17.79
CA ASP A 170 2.79 -1.63 -18.96
C ASP A 170 2.38 -0.61 -20.01
N LYS A 171 3.36 0.10 -20.58
CA LYS A 171 3.19 1.05 -21.68
C LYS A 171 4.12 0.64 -22.85
N GLN A 172 5.32 1.24 -22.93
CA GLN A 172 6.34 0.80 -23.87
C GLN A 172 7.27 -0.27 -23.28
N SER A 173 7.41 -0.27 -21.95
CA SER A 173 8.17 -1.26 -21.20
C SER A 173 7.25 -2.32 -20.60
N ILE A 174 7.84 -3.45 -20.19
CA ILE A 174 7.23 -4.47 -19.34
C ILE A 174 7.73 -4.22 -17.93
N ILE A 175 6.83 -4.13 -16.94
CA ILE A 175 7.17 -3.88 -15.55
C ILE A 175 6.72 -5.06 -14.68
N GLU A 176 7.67 -5.68 -14.01
CA GLU A 176 7.42 -6.72 -13.01
C GLU A 176 7.73 -6.19 -11.62
N GLN A 177 6.69 -5.99 -10.82
CA GLN A 177 6.82 -5.53 -9.43
C GLN A 177 6.74 -6.73 -8.49
N ARG A 178 7.72 -6.84 -7.60
CA ARG A 178 7.81 -7.95 -6.65
C ARG A 178 7.84 -7.39 -5.22
N GLU A 179 6.89 -7.81 -4.41
CA GLU A 179 6.80 -7.44 -3.01
C GLU A 179 7.56 -8.43 -2.13
N VAL A 180 8.41 -7.91 -1.24
CA VAL A 180 9.12 -8.73 -0.26
C VAL A 180 8.11 -9.40 0.68
N GLY A 181 8.31 -10.70 0.90
CA GLY A 181 7.41 -11.52 1.73
C GLY A 181 6.22 -12.11 0.97
N LEU A 182 5.80 -11.52 -0.17
CA LEU A 182 4.75 -12.07 -1.04
C LEU A 182 5.34 -12.76 -2.28
N ASP A 183 6.13 -12.02 -3.05
CA ASP A 183 6.64 -12.44 -4.35
C ASP A 183 8.13 -12.84 -4.30
N THR A 184 8.84 -12.36 -3.30
CA THR A 184 10.26 -12.66 -3.07
C THR A 184 10.56 -12.72 -1.56
N PRO A 185 11.49 -13.58 -1.10
CA PRO A 185 11.83 -13.66 0.32
C PRO A 185 12.66 -12.48 0.83
N SER A 186 13.35 -11.76 -0.04
CA SER A 186 14.21 -10.62 0.30
C SER A 186 14.50 -9.74 -0.91
N TYR A 187 15.17 -8.61 -0.67
CA TYR A 187 15.76 -7.78 -1.72
C TYR A 187 16.83 -8.50 -2.51
#